data_dbc0ef7f088bc07249cf7971214bd88b
#
_entry.id   dbc0ef7f088bc07249cf7971214bd88b
#
_cell.length_a   1.000
_cell.length_b   1.000
_cell.length_c   1.000
_cell.angle_alpha   90.00
_cell.angle_beta   90.00
_cell.angle_gamma   90.00
#
_symmetry.space_group_name_H-M   'P 1'
#
loop_
_entity.id
_entity.type
_entity.pdbx_description
1 polymer ?
#
loop_
_entity_poly.entity_id
_entity_poly.type
_entity_poly.pdbx_seq_one_letter_code
_entity_poly.pdbx_strand_id
1 'polypeptide(L)'
;MIPISICIIAKNEEKHLHTFLSSIKNHMKDYPHEILFVDTGSTDATKKIASQYTNCIYDFKWINDFSAARNFSLSMASHDWILILDCDEYVTSLNPQGFQQMMEQYPTGIGMITRLNHYQMNGQDSVYTDQVERFFNRKYFHYESIIHEQVVPLSSGKADKVSIPLTVDHCGYMGTVEELQKKVERNNTLLLQMLEQTPDDPYLYFQLGQSYNAIHDVEKTCYYYGKGLEYDINPQIEYAQLMVIGYGHSLLNLKRYKEALFFENIYDEFSFSADFLFLMGLIYMNNALFDKAIQEFLNATRCPKCSVKGINSYLAYYNIGVIYECAGMPNEALNYYKICGDYEPALSGIQRIAK
;
A
#
# COMPACT_ATOMS: atom_id res chain seq x y z
N MET A 1 16.87 -23.63 -19.91
CA MET A 1 16.03 -22.59 -19.27
C MET A 1 15.87 -21.45 -20.26
N ILE A 2 14.68 -20.87 -20.35
CA ILE A 2 14.39 -19.71 -21.19
C ILE A 2 15.05 -18.50 -20.52
N PRO A 3 15.90 -17.73 -21.21
CA PRO A 3 16.54 -16.58 -20.62
C PRO A 3 15.56 -15.42 -20.39
N ILE A 4 15.86 -14.56 -19.41
CA ILE A 4 15.05 -13.40 -19.03
C ILE A 4 15.88 -12.12 -19.00
N SER A 5 15.22 -10.98 -19.17
CA SER A 5 15.81 -9.66 -18.93
C SER A 5 15.30 -9.09 -17.60
N ILE A 6 16.22 -8.77 -16.70
CA ILE A 6 15.91 -8.06 -15.46
C ILE A 6 16.03 -6.57 -15.74
N CYS A 7 14.90 -5.86 -15.78
CA CYS A 7 14.83 -4.45 -16.11
C CYS A 7 14.72 -3.60 -14.84
N ILE A 8 15.60 -2.62 -14.72
CA ILE A 8 15.73 -1.74 -13.56
C ILE A 8 15.73 -0.31 -14.06
N ILE A 9 14.90 0.54 -13.47
CA ILE A 9 14.97 2.01 -13.64
C ILE A 9 15.44 2.63 -12.34
N ALA A 10 16.36 3.59 -12.40
CA ALA A 10 16.96 4.14 -11.18
C ALA A 10 17.31 5.63 -11.31
N LYS A 11 17.31 6.32 -10.17
CA LYS A 11 17.83 7.68 -10.04
C LYS A 11 18.36 7.92 -8.63
N ASN A 12 19.67 8.18 -8.49
CA ASN A 12 20.34 8.50 -7.22
C ASN A 12 20.18 7.39 -6.16
N GLU A 13 20.54 6.16 -6.54
CA GLU A 13 20.40 4.94 -5.71
C GLU A 13 21.74 4.44 -5.15
N GLU A 14 22.80 5.29 -5.09
CA GLU A 14 24.15 4.87 -4.67
C GLU A 14 24.19 4.14 -3.33
N LYS A 15 23.26 4.47 -2.40
CA LYS A 15 23.19 3.88 -1.06
C LYS A 15 22.74 2.41 -1.07
N HIS A 16 21.81 2.06 -1.96
CA HIS A 16 21.10 0.77 -1.98
C HIS A 16 21.58 -0.14 -3.11
N LEU A 17 22.05 0.44 -4.21
CA LEU A 17 22.27 -0.24 -5.47
C LEU A 17 23.26 -1.41 -5.39
N HIS A 18 24.35 -1.28 -4.62
CA HIS A 18 25.34 -2.37 -4.47
C HIS A 18 24.72 -3.61 -3.81
N THR A 19 23.98 -3.43 -2.71
CA THR A 19 23.29 -4.52 -1.99
C THR A 19 22.24 -5.15 -2.88
N PHE A 20 21.43 -4.33 -3.57
CA PHE A 20 20.41 -4.77 -4.48
C PHE A 20 20.96 -5.63 -5.63
N LEU A 21 21.95 -5.11 -6.38
CA LEU A 21 22.53 -5.86 -7.51
C LEU A 21 23.30 -7.10 -7.05
N SER A 22 23.91 -7.07 -5.86
CA SER A 22 24.51 -8.26 -5.24
C SER A 22 23.46 -9.33 -4.91
N SER A 23 22.27 -8.93 -4.43
CA SER A 23 21.20 -9.88 -4.16
C SER A 23 20.72 -10.59 -5.42
N ILE A 24 20.56 -9.88 -6.52
CA ILE A 24 20.25 -10.47 -7.84
C ILE A 24 21.34 -11.44 -8.26
N LYS A 25 22.60 -11.00 -8.26
CA LYS A 25 23.74 -11.83 -8.67
C LYS A 25 23.83 -13.13 -7.88
N ASN A 26 23.58 -13.08 -6.57
CA ASN A 26 23.68 -14.24 -5.70
C ASN A 26 22.56 -15.26 -5.94
N HIS A 27 21.32 -14.81 -6.15
CA HIS A 27 20.17 -15.69 -6.31
C HIS A 27 19.92 -16.11 -7.76
N MET A 28 20.36 -15.31 -8.74
CA MET A 28 20.16 -15.57 -10.16
C MET A 28 21.39 -16.20 -10.87
N LYS A 29 22.50 -16.51 -10.14
CA LYS A 29 23.76 -16.98 -10.73
C LYS A 29 23.60 -18.21 -11.65
N ASP A 30 22.67 -19.09 -11.34
CA ASP A 30 22.44 -20.34 -12.08
C ASP A 30 21.27 -20.24 -13.09
N TYR A 31 20.70 -19.02 -13.27
CA TYR A 31 19.63 -18.77 -14.21
C TYR A 31 20.11 -17.87 -15.36
N PRO A 32 19.85 -18.21 -16.64
CA PRO A 32 20.29 -17.38 -17.76
C PRO A 32 19.52 -16.06 -17.78
N HIS A 33 20.22 -14.96 -17.54
CA HIS A 33 19.62 -13.62 -17.49
C HIS A 33 20.60 -12.54 -17.96
N GLU A 34 20.05 -11.40 -18.35
CA GLU A 34 20.77 -10.13 -18.42
C GLU A 34 20.20 -9.16 -17.37
N ILE A 35 21.03 -8.24 -16.90
CA ILE A 35 20.63 -7.09 -16.10
C ILE A 35 20.68 -5.86 -16.99
N LEU A 36 19.55 -5.20 -17.16
CA LEU A 36 19.37 -4.00 -17.95
C LEU A 36 19.07 -2.84 -17.01
N PHE A 37 19.96 -1.87 -16.99
CA PHE A 37 19.91 -0.73 -16.09
C PHE A 37 19.62 0.56 -16.85
N VAL A 38 18.52 1.23 -16.53
CA VAL A 38 18.13 2.50 -17.10
C VAL A 38 18.29 3.60 -16.06
N ASP A 39 19.26 4.47 -16.29
CA ASP A 39 19.49 5.67 -15.48
C ASP A 39 18.57 6.80 -15.93
N THR A 40 17.77 7.33 -15.02
CA THR A 40 16.81 8.41 -15.28
C THR A 40 17.34 9.79 -14.88
N GLY A 41 18.66 9.94 -14.85
CA GLY A 41 19.36 11.20 -14.58
C GLY A 41 19.97 11.28 -13.18
N SER A 42 20.72 10.25 -12.79
CA SER A 42 21.51 10.26 -11.54
C SER A 42 22.66 11.24 -11.59
N THR A 43 22.94 11.85 -10.44
CA THR A 43 24.04 12.80 -10.21
C THR A 43 25.06 12.30 -9.21
N ASP A 44 24.84 11.12 -8.63
CA ASP A 44 25.68 10.42 -7.64
C ASP A 44 26.46 9.25 -8.28
N ALA A 45 26.96 8.32 -7.47
CA ALA A 45 27.74 7.17 -7.94
C ALA A 45 26.88 6.03 -8.54
N THR A 46 25.58 6.18 -8.69
CA THR A 46 24.65 5.14 -9.17
C THR A 46 25.14 4.44 -10.44
N LYS A 47 25.45 5.17 -11.52
CA LYS A 47 25.91 4.58 -12.78
C LYS A 47 27.25 3.86 -12.64
N LYS A 48 28.17 4.40 -11.83
CA LYS A 48 29.47 3.78 -11.55
C LYS A 48 29.31 2.45 -10.80
N ILE A 49 28.35 2.35 -9.89
CA ILE A 49 28.04 1.10 -9.19
C ILE A 49 27.41 0.11 -10.15
N ALA A 50 26.40 0.51 -10.94
CA ALA A 50 25.74 -0.33 -11.92
C ALA A 50 26.74 -0.97 -12.91
N SER A 51 27.75 -0.23 -13.36
CA SER A 51 28.78 -0.71 -14.31
C SER A 51 29.65 -1.85 -13.77
N GLN A 52 29.63 -2.14 -12.47
CA GLN A 52 30.31 -3.30 -11.88
C GLN A 52 29.51 -4.61 -12.05
N TYR A 53 28.25 -4.51 -12.43
CA TYR A 53 27.32 -5.65 -12.51
C TYR A 53 26.81 -5.92 -13.93
N THR A 54 26.74 -4.90 -14.77
CA THR A 54 26.25 -5.03 -16.15
C THR A 54 26.91 -4.01 -17.07
N ASN A 55 27.02 -4.38 -18.36
CA ASN A 55 27.39 -3.48 -19.45
C ASN A 55 26.15 -2.89 -20.17
N CYS A 56 24.93 -3.36 -19.84
CA CYS A 56 23.68 -2.92 -20.45
C CYS A 56 23.13 -1.73 -19.65
N ILE A 57 23.80 -0.57 -19.73
CA ILE A 57 23.41 0.67 -19.05
C ILE A 57 22.96 1.67 -20.10
N TYR A 58 21.75 2.22 -19.91
CA TYR A 58 21.12 3.17 -20.82
C TYR A 58 20.71 4.43 -20.07
N ASP A 59 20.77 5.56 -20.75
CA ASP A 59 20.28 6.84 -20.22
C ASP A 59 18.86 7.09 -20.74
N PHE A 60 17.96 7.42 -19.84
CA PHE A 60 16.62 7.87 -20.17
C PHE A 60 16.41 9.28 -19.60
N LYS A 61 16.16 10.27 -20.47
CA LYS A 61 15.83 11.60 -19.99
C LYS A 61 14.47 11.57 -19.28
N TRP A 62 14.47 11.86 -17.99
CA TRP A 62 13.26 11.87 -17.20
C TRP A 62 12.24 12.90 -17.73
N ILE A 63 11.04 12.43 -18.03
CA ILE A 63 9.93 13.20 -18.59
C ILE A 63 8.70 13.22 -17.69
N ASN A 64 8.85 12.93 -16.39
CA ASN A 64 7.77 12.81 -15.41
C ASN A 64 6.78 11.68 -15.72
N ASP A 65 7.28 10.56 -16.22
CA ASP A 65 6.49 9.40 -16.61
C ASP A 65 7.26 8.11 -16.31
N PHE A 66 6.78 7.37 -15.30
CA PHE A 66 7.37 6.09 -14.93
C PHE A 66 7.09 5.02 -15.97
N SER A 67 5.88 4.98 -16.56
CA SER A 67 5.55 3.99 -17.58
C SER A 67 6.43 4.15 -18.83
N ALA A 68 6.71 5.38 -19.22
CA ALA A 68 7.62 5.66 -20.35
C ALA A 68 9.05 5.16 -20.06
N ALA A 69 9.57 5.37 -18.84
CA ALA A 69 10.90 4.86 -18.46
C ALA A 69 10.92 3.33 -18.42
N ARG A 70 9.86 2.69 -17.88
CA ARG A 70 9.76 1.23 -17.89
C ARG A 70 9.62 0.67 -19.31
N ASN A 71 8.75 1.24 -20.14
CA ASN A 71 8.58 0.82 -21.54
C ASN A 71 9.87 1.00 -22.35
N PHE A 72 10.63 2.07 -22.06
CA PHE A 72 11.97 2.22 -22.62
C PHE A 72 12.88 1.05 -22.21
N SER A 73 12.89 0.66 -20.93
CA SER A 73 13.68 -0.50 -20.48
C SER A 73 13.25 -1.79 -21.17
N LEU A 74 11.93 -2.01 -21.37
CA LEU A 74 11.41 -3.16 -22.13
C LEU A 74 11.91 -3.16 -23.58
N SER A 75 12.02 -1.99 -24.22
CA SER A 75 12.46 -1.88 -25.62
C SER A 75 13.94 -2.22 -25.78
N MET A 76 14.77 -1.99 -24.75
CA MET A 76 16.20 -2.30 -24.75
C MET A 76 16.49 -3.76 -24.38
N ALA A 77 15.54 -4.51 -23.86
CA ALA A 77 15.72 -5.88 -23.42
C ALA A 77 16.00 -6.82 -24.60
N SER A 78 16.95 -7.79 -24.42
CA SER A 78 17.29 -8.79 -25.44
C SER A 78 16.33 -9.98 -25.40
N HIS A 79 15.66 -10.21 -24.28
CA HIS A 79 14.76 -11.35 -24.09
C HIS A 79 13.29 -10.91 -24.03
N ASP A 80 12.39 -11.83 -24.35
CA ASP A 80 10.97 -11.56 -24.36
C ASP A 80 10.36 -11.54 -22.95
N TRP A 81 10.89 -12.39 -22.07
CA TRP A 81 10.44 -12.46 -20.69
C TRP A 81 11.19 -11.46 -19.81
N ILE A 82 10.43 -10.65 -19.13
CA ILE A 82 10.90 -9.52 -18.35
C ILE A 82 10.61 -9.74 -16.87
N LEU A 83 11.63 -9.53 -16.04
CA LEU A 83 11.48 -9.34 -14.60
C LEU A 83 11.77 -7.89 -14.26
N ILE A 84 10.83 -7.19 -13.66
CA ILE A 84 11.03 -5.83 -13.15
C ILE A 84 11.37 -5.89 -11.68
N LEU A 85 12.41 -5.16 -11.26
CA LEU A 85 12.77 -4.97 -9.85
C LEU A 85 13.15 -3.51 -9.61
N ASP A 86 12.76 -2.99 -8.44
CA ASP A 86 13.12 -1.67 -7.97
C ASP A 86 14.37 -1.76 -7.06
N CYS A 87 15.17 -0.69 -6.98
CA CYS A 87 16.46 -0.70 -6.26
C CYS A 87 16.34 -0.93 -4.75
N ASP A 88 15.15 -0.81 -4.19
CA ASP A 88 14.80 -1.08 -2.79
C ASP A 88 14.14 -2.45 -2.57
N GLU A 89 14.12 -3.33 -3.60
CA GLU A 89 13.59 -4.70 -3.56
C GLU A 89 14.72 -5.74 -3.60
N TYR A 90 15.25 -6.16 -2.45
CA TYR A 90 16.36 -7.12 -2.37
C TYR A 90 15.87 -8.56 -2.50
N VAL A 91 16.40 -9.30 -3.48
CA VAL A 91 16.04 -10.71 -3.66
C VAL A 91 16.53 -11.54 -2.47
N THR A 92 15.60 -12.23 -1.81
CA THR A 92 15.87 -13.08 -0.64
C THR A 92 15.64 -14.56 -0.90
N SER A 93 14.75 -14.88 -1.84
CA SER A 93 14.47 -16.26 -2.23
C SER A 93 14.05 -16.34 -3.69
N LEU A 94 14.55 -17.35 -4.37
CA LEU A 94 14.20 -17.66 -5.76
C LEU A 94 14.21 -19.16 -5.98
N ASN A 95 13.17 -19.68 -6.65
CA ASN A 95 13.20 -21.01 -7.25
C ASN A 95 13.15 -20.90 -8.78
N PRO A 96 14.27 -21.15 -9.48
CA PRO A 96 14.37 -21.01 -10.94
C PRO A 96 13.36 -21.87 -11.72
N GLN A 97 12.98 -23.02 -11.19
CA GLN A 97 12.03 -23.93 -11.83
C GLN A 97 10.63 -23.33 -11.93
N GLY A 98 10.24 -22.49 -10.96
CA GLY A 98 8.94 -21.81 -10.98
C GLY A 98 8.80 -20.79 -12.10
N PHE A 99 9.90 -20.12 -12.50
CA PHE A 99 9.89 -19.24 -13.68
C PHE A 99 9.64 -20.05 -14.95
N GLN A 100 10.36 -21.17 -15.12
CA GLN A 100 10.19 -22.03 -16.27
C GLN A 100 8.76 -22.58 -16.38
N GLN A 101 8.19 -23.05 -15.27
CA GLN A 101 6.81 -23.54 -15.21
C GLN A 101 5.79 -22.46 -15.58
N MET A 102 5.97 -21.25 -15.05
CA MET A 102 5.08 -20.12 -15.37
C MET A 102 5.12 -19.78 -16.86
N MET A 103 6.32 -19.69 -17.46
CA MET A 103 6.49 -19.40 -18.87
C MET A 103 5.85 -20.45 -19.80
N GLU A 104 5.91 -21.73 -19.42
CA GLU A 104 5.35 -22.84 -20.18
C GLU A 104 3.84 -22.95 -20.04
N GLN A 105 3.31 -22.77 -18.82
CA GLN A 105 1.88 -22.96 -18.53
C GLN A 105 1.05 -21.71 -18.80
N TYR A 106 1.64 -20.53 -18.65
CA TYR A 106 0.96 -19.23 -18.76
C TYR A 106 1.74 -18.25 -19.64
N PRO A 107 1.91 -18.53 -20.94
CA PRO A 107 2.75 -17.73 -21.84
C PRO A 107 2.25 -16.28 -22.02
N THR A 108 0.98 -16.02 -21.74
CA THR A 108 0.32 -14.71 -21.75
C THR A 108 -0.16 -14.29 -20.33
N GLY A 109 0.41 -14.88 -19.29
CA GLY A 109 0.10 -14.56 -17.90
C GLY A 109 1.06 -13.52 -17.32
N ILE A 110 0.71 -13.01 -16.15
CA ILE A 110 1.51 -12.08 -15.34
C ILE A 110 1.94 -12.81 -14.06
N GLY A 111 3.25 -12.91 -13.85
CA GLY A 111 3.85 -13.47 -12.63
C GLY A 111 3.84 -12.44 -11.49
N MET A 112 3.28 -12.88 -10.36
CA MET A 112 3.23 -12.13 -9.12
C MET A 112 4.39 -12.55 -8.23
N ILE A 113 5.27 -11.63 -7.83
CA ILE A 113 6.31 -11.87 -6.83
C ILE A 113 5.79 -11.57 -5.43
N THR A 114 6.35 -12.23 -4.43
CA THR A 114 6.07 -11.93 -3.02
C THR A 114 7.00 -10.84 -2.53
N ARG A 115 6.43 -9.78 -1.94
CA ARG A 115 7.18 -8.67 -1.37
C ARG A 115 6.96 -8.58 0.13
N LEU A 116 8.06 -8.56 0.89
CA LEU A 116 8.09 -8.38 2.34
C LEU A 116 8.38 -6.91 2.63
N ASN A 117 7.36 -6.17 3.01
CA ASN A 117 7.45 -4.74 3.25
C ASN A 117 7.85 -4.47 4.69
N HIS A 118 9.05 -3.97 4.90
CA HIS A 118 9.56 -3.59 6.20
C HIS A 118 9.16 -2.14 6.52
N TYR A 119 8.59 -1.90 7.70
CA TYR A 119 8.19 -0.58 8.17
C TYR A 119 8.30 -0.49 9.69
N GLN A 120 8.32 0.72 10.23
CA GLN A 120 8.30 0.95 11.67
C GLN A 120 6.90 1.32 12.15
N MET A 121 6.43 0.61 13.18
CA MET A 121 5.17 0.89 13.84
C MET A 121 5.41 1.02 15.35
N ASN A 122 5.13 2.20 15.91
CA ASN A 122 5.36 2.49 17.33
C ASN A 122 6.81 2.20 17.82
N GLY A 123 7.81 2.44 16.97
CA GLY A 123 9.22 2.18 17.27
C GLY A 123 9.63 0.69 17.21
N GLN A 124 8.77 -0.18 16.70
CA GLN A 124 9.05 -1.60 16.46
C GLN A 124 9.06 -1.89 14.96
N ASP A 125 10.03 -2.70 14.54
CA ASP A 125 10.08 -3.20 13.17
C ASP A 125 8.90 -4.16 12.92
N SER A 126 8.20 -3.93 11.85
CA SER A 126 7.05 -4.72 11.43
C SER A 126 7.18 -5.08 9.96
N VAL A 127 6.57 -6.19 9.57
CA VAL A 127 6.59 -6.68 8.19
C VAL A 127 5.17 -7.03 7.76
N TYR A 128 4.76 -6.56 6.60
CA TYR A 128 3.58 -7.08 5.92
C TYR A 128 3.94 -7.64 4.56
N THR A 129 3.15 -8.59 4.08
CA THR A 129 3.38 -9.28 2.81
C THR A 129 2.32 -8.89 1.82
N ASP A 130 2.74 -8.53 0.60
CA ASP A 130 1.88 -8.36 -0.55
C ASP A 130 2.41 -9.11 -1.79
N GLN A 131 1.64 -9.10 -2.86
CA GLN A 131 2.05 -9.64 -4.16
C GLN A 131 1.94 -8.55 -5.22
N VAL A 132 3.00 -8.43 -6.03
CA VAL A 132 3.10 -7.41 -7.08
C VAL A 132 3.43 -8.01 -8.43
N GLU A 133 2.88 -7.41 -9.48
CA GLU A 133 3.04 -7.80 -10.87
C GLU A 133 4.44 -7.40 -11.36
N ARG A 134 5.35 -8.38 -11.54
CA ARG A 134 6.74 -8.08 -11.88
C ARG A 134 7.30 -8.93 -13.01
N PHE A 135 6.63 -10.02 -13.40
CA PHE A 135 7.16 -10.96 -14.39
C PHE A 135 6.16 -11.22 -15.51
N PHE A 136 6.54 -10.91 -16.75
CA PHE A 136 5.65 -11.05 -17.91
C PHE A 136 6.43 -11.07 -19.23
N ASN A 137 5.73 -11.42 -20.32
CA ASN A 137 6.31 -11.39 -21.66
C ASN A 137 5.97 -10.06 -22.35
N ARG A 138 7.00 -9.25 -22.70
CA ARG A 138 6.85 -7.93 -23.33
C ARG A 138 6.16 -7.91 -24.70
N LYS A 139 5.99 -9.06 -25.34
CA LYS A 139 5.21 -9.17 -26.59
C LYS A 139 3.71 -9.04 -26.35
N TYR A 140 3.26 -9.25 -25.12
CA TYR A 140 1.85 -9.24 -24.74
C TYR A 140 1.48 -8.12 -23.80
N PHE A 141 2.46 -7.46 -23.15
CA PHE A 141 2.25 -6.48 -22.12
C PHE A 141 3.15 -5.26 -22.27
N HIS A 142 2.67 -4.14 -21.74
CA HIS A 142 3.41 -2.90 -21.58
C HIS A 142 2.97 -2.20 -20.28
N TYR A 143 3.59 -1.08 -19.95
CA TYR A 143 3.19 -0.24 -18.80
C TYR A 143 2.31 0.93 -19.26
N GLU A 144 1.29 1.23 -18.47
CA GLU A 144 0.48 2.45 -18.58
C GLU A 144 0.43 3.21 -17.25
N SER A 145 0.03 4.47 -17.29
CA SER A 145 -0.01 5.47 -16.23
C SER A 145 1.36 6.06 -15.85
N ILE A 146 1.39 7.39 -15.77
CA ILE A 146 2.64 8.13 -15.51
C ILE A 146 3.19 7.91 -14.09
N ILE A 147 2.32 7.52 -13.15
CA ILE A 147 2.63 7.10 -11.79
C ILE A 147 1.69 5.96 -11.38
N HIS A 148 2.12 5.10 -10.43
CA HIS A 148 1.45 3.85 -10.09
C HIS A 148 1.19 3.00 -11.33
N GLU A 149 2.20 2.95 -12.17
CA GLU A 149 2.19 2.29 -13.47
C GLU A 149 1.81 0.81 -13.34
N GLN A 150 0.92 0.39 -14.20
CA GLN A 150 0.37 -0.97 -14.22
C GLN A 150 0.80 -1.71 -15.48
N VAL A 151 0.97 -3.02 -15.33
CA VAL A 151 1.19 -3.93 -16.47
C VAL A 151 -0.15 -4.19 -17.14
N VAL A 152 -0.30 -3.73 -18.37
CA VAL A 152 -1.53 -3.88 -19.15
C VAL A 152 -1.30 -4.70 -20.41
N PRO A 153 -2.28 -5.51 -20.85
CA PRO A 153 -2.17 -6.28 -22.06
C PRO A 153 -2.23 -5.39 -23.31
N LEU A 154 -1.41 -5.69 -24.31
CA LEU A 154 -1.41 -5.05 -25.63
C LEU A 154 -2.68 -5.35 -26.45
N SER A 155 -3.41 -6.41 -26.09
CA SER A 155 -4.68 -6.80 -26.70
C SER A 155 -5.79 -6.83 -25.67
N SER A 156 -7.04 -6.64 -26.13
CA SER A 156 -8.20 -6.75 -25.23
C SER A 156 -8.29 -8.13 -24.59
N GLY A 157 -8.35 -8.21 -23.27
CA GLY A 157 -8.49 -9.45 -22.52
C GLY A 157 -8.01 -9.31 -21.07
N LYS A 158 -8.36 -10.27 -20.23
CA LYS A 158 -7.81 -10.40 -18.87
C LYS A 158 -6.61 -11.34 -18.91
N ALA A 159 -5.54 -10.95 -18.25
CA ALA A 159 -4.38 -11.81 -18.04
C ALA A 159 -4.56 -12.65 -16.77
N ASP A 160 -4.11 -13.90 -16.82
CA ASP A 160 -4.00 -14.73 -15.62
C ASP A 160 -2.87 -14.20 -14.74
N LYS A 161 -3.16 -14.00 -13.47
CA LYS A 161 -2.18 -13.59 -12.45
C LYS A 161 -1.74 -14.82 -11.68
N VAL A 162 -0.45 -15.14 -11.75
CA VAL A 162 0.13 -16.38 -11.23
C VAL A 162 1.24 -16.06 -10.22
N SER A 163 1.11 -16.55 -8.99
CA SER A 163 2.21 -16.41 -8.02
C SER A 163 3.42 -17.20 -8.45
N ILE A 164 4.59 -16.56 -8.49
CA ILE A 164 5.87 -17.19 -8.79
C ILE A 164 6.76 -17.22 -7.54
N PRO A 165 7.64 -18.23 -7.42
CA PRO A 165 8.48 -18.40 -6.23
C PRO A 165 9.69 -17.47 -6.26
N LEU A 166 9.44 -16.18 -6.22
CA LEU A 166 10.40 -15.11 -6.00
C LEU A 166 9.93 -14.25 -4.84
N THR A 167 10.78 -14.09 -3.84
CA THR A 167 10.54 -13.21 -2.69
C THR A 167 11.59 -12.11 -2.65
N VAL A 168 11.16 -10.89 -2.38
CA VAL A 168 12.01 -9.73 -2.19
C VAL A 168 11.71 -9.05 -0.85
N ASP A 169 12.75 -8.56 -0.18
CA ASP A 169 12.64 -7.62 0.93
C ASP A 169 12.54 -6.21 0.37
N HIS A 170 11.49 -5.49 0.74
CA HIS A 170 11.26 -4.11 0.32
C HIS A 170 11.50 -3.16 1.50
N CYS A 171 12.51 -2.32 1.37
CA CYS A 171 12.95 -1.37 2.39
C CYS A 171 12.57 0.09 2.09
N GLY A 172 11.73 0.34 1.10
CA GLY A 172 11.35 1.67 0.63
C GLY A 172 10.62 2.55 1.64
N TYR A 173 10.19 1.98 2.78
CA TYR A 173 9.57 2.70 3.91
C TYR A 173 10.54 2.98 5.07
N MET A 174 11.82 2.59 4.94
CA MET A 174 12.85 2.77 5.97
C MET A 174 13.66 4.07 5.81
N GLY A 175 13.23 4.99 4.95
CA GLY A 175 13.86 6.26 4.69
C GLY A 175 13.66 7.30 5.80
N THR A 176 14.41 8.40 5.74
CA THR A 176 14.21 9.56 6.62
C THR A 176 12.87 10.26 6.30
N VAL A 177 12.37 11.05 7.24
CA VAL A 177 11.16 11.88 7.04
C VAL A 177 11.32 12.80 5.82
N GLU A 178 12.52 13.37 5.62
CA GLU A 178 12.82 14.23 4.48
C GLU A 178 12.79 13.49 3.14
N GLU A 179 13.32 12.25 3.10
CA GLU A 179 13.27 11.40 1.91
C GLU A 179 11.83 11.02 1.56
N LEU A 180 11.02 10.69 2.57
CA LEU A 180 9.59 10.42 2.40
C LEU A 180 8.84 11.65 1.88
N GLN A 181 9.08 12.83 2.45
CA GLN A 181 8.46 14.07 1.98
C GLN A 181 8.78 14.36 0.51
N LYS A 182 10.04 14.24 0.09
CA LYS A 182 10.44 14.43 -1.31
C LYS A 182 9.77 13.43 -2.25
N LYS A 183 9.63 12.17 -1.81
CA LYS A 183 8.92 11.12 -2.56
C LYS A 183 7.43 11.47 -2.72
N VAL A 184 6.79 11.91 -1.65
CA VAL A 184 5.39 12.35 -1.63
C VAL A 184 5.19 13.57 -2.54
N GLU A 185 6.02 14.61 -2.45
CA GLU A 185 5.93 15.81 -3.29
C GLU A 185 6.05 15.48 -4.78
N ARG A 186 7.04 14.65 -5.15
CA ARG A 186 7.21 14.18 -6.52
C ARG A 186 5.96 13.43 -7.01
N ASN A 187 5.49 12.48 -6.21
CA ASN A 187 4.33 11.65 -6.59
C ASN A 187 3.07 12.50 -6.71
N ASN A 188 2.83 13.41 -5.77
CA ASN A 188 1.67 14.30 -5.81
C ASN A 188 1.70 15.21 -7.03
N THR A 189 2.87 15.69 -7.47
CA THR A 189 2.99 16.47 -8.71
C THR A 189 2.47 15.68 -9.91
N LEU A 190 2.83 14.40 -10.02
CA LEU A 190 2.38 13.53 -11.11
C LEU A 190 0.89 13.18 -11.00
N LEU A 191 0.40 12.88 -9.80
CA LEU A 191 -1.03 12.60 -9.56
C LEU A 191 -1.90 13.82 -9.90
N LEU A 192 -1.46 15.03 -9.55
CA LEU A 192 -2.17 16.27 -9.90
C LEU A 192 -2.18 16.52 -11.43
N GLN A 193 -1.10 16.22 -12.13
CA GLN A 193 -1.08 16.27 -13.59
C GLN A 193 -2.06 15.28 -14.23
N MET A 194 -2.18 14.07 -13.67
CA MET A 194 -3.20 13.11 -14.13
C MET A 194 -4.62 13.63 -13.84
N LEU A 195 -4.82 14.19 -12.66
CA LEU A 195 -6.13 14.71 -12.25
C LEU A 195 -6.59 15.88 -13.13
N GLU A 196 -5.67 16.71 -13.67
CA GLU A 196 -5.99 17.75 -14.65
C GLU A 196 -6.52 17.16 -15.97
N GLN A 197 -6.08 15.96 -16.35
CA GLN A 197 -6.50 15.27 -17.57
C GLN A 197 -7.77 14.42 -17.37
N THR A 198 -7.94 13.86 -16.19
CA THR A 198 -9.07 12.98 -15.80
C THR A 198 -9.62 13.41 -14.44
N PRO A 199 -10.32 14.59 -14.39
CA PRO A 199 -10.77 15.18 -13.12
C PRO A 199 -11.87 14.36 -12.42
N ASP A 200 -12.50 13.44 -13.09
CA ASP A 200 -13.61 12.58 -12.65
C ASP A 200 -13.15 11.15 -12.28
N ASP A 201 -11.84 10.92 -12.14
CA ASP A 201 -11.33 9.64 -11.68
C ASP A 201 -11.20 9.61 -10.14
N PRO A 202 -12.12 8.94 -9.40
CA PRO A 202 -12.07 8.87 -7.95
C PRO A 202 -10.83 8.14 -7.41
N TYR A 203 -10.19 7.29 -8.21
CA TYR A 203 -8.98 6.59 -7.80
C TYR A 203 -7.79 7.55 -7.65
N LEU A 204 -7.69 8.60 -8.47
CA LEU A 204 -6.65 9.62 -8.33
C LEU A 204 -6.81 10.43 -7.03
N TYR A 205 -8.04 10.74 -6.65
CA TYR A 205 -8.32 11.38 -5.36
C TYR A 205 -7.94 10.46 -4.19
N PHE A 206 -8.23 9.17 -4.28
CA PHE A 206 -7.79 8.19 -3.30
C PHE A 206 -6.26 8.16 -3.17
N GLN A 207 -5.54 8.10 -4.28
CA GLN A 207 -4.06 8.10 -4.29
C GLN A 207 -3.47 9.37 -3.66
N LEU A 208 -4.03 10.54 -3.98
CA LEU A 208 -3.62 11.80 -3.35
C LEU A 208 -3.90 11.80 -1.85
N GLY A 209 -5.08 11.34 -1.43
CA GLY A 209 -5.43 11.19 -0.02
C GLY A 209 -4.46 10.28 0.73
N GLN A 210 -4.15 9.11 0.17
CA GLN A 210 -3.16 8.18 0.73
C GLN A 210 -1.77 8.81 0.85
N SER A 211 -1.36 9.52 -0.17
CA SER A 211 -0.05 10.18 -0.22
C SER A 211 0.10 11.26 0.87
N TYR A 212 -0.93 12.10 1.06
CA TYR A 212 -0.94 13.10 2.14
C TYR A 212 -1.09 12.46 3.52
N ASN A 213 -1.84 11.36 3.65
CA ASN A 213 -1.95 10.62 4.90
C ASN A 213 -0.60 10.07 5.36
N ALA A 214 0.25 9.62 4.43
CA ALA A 214 1.59 9.09 4.73
C ALA A 214 2.52 10.14 5.40
N ILE A 215 2.29 11.43 5.17
CA ILE A 215 3.02 12.55 5.81
C ILE A 215 2.20 13.26 6.89
N HIS A 216 1.08 12.67 7.31
CA HIS A 216 0.20 13.20 8.36
C HIS A 216 -0.39 14.60 8.07
N ASP A 217 -0.53 14.99 6.79
CA ASP A 217 -1.28 16.19 6.37
C ASP A 217 -2.78 15.88 6.36
N VAL A 218 -3.38 15.97 7.56
CA VAL A 218 -4.78 15.55 7.80
C VAL A 218 -5.78 16.39 7.00
N GLU A 219 -5.52 17.70 6.83
CA GLU A 219 -6.39 18.60 6.06
C GLU A 219 -6.46 18.20 4.60
N LYS A 220 -5.31 17.96 3.95
CA LYS A 220 -5.29 17.53 2.55
C LYS A 220 -5.79 16.10 2.38
N THR A 221 -5.49 15.20 3.32
CA THR A 221 -6.07 13.85 3.35
C THR A 221 -7.59 13.92 3.34
N CYS A 222 -8.17 14.70 4.24
CA CYS A 222 -9.61 14.93 4.35
C CYS A 222 -10.18 15.53 3.04
N TYR A 223 -9.51 16.53 2.48
CA TYR A 223 -9.95 17.19 1.25
C TYR A 223 -10.02 16.20 0.07
N TYR A 224 -8.92 15.46 -0.19
CA TYR A 224 -8.86 14.58 -1.35
C TYR A 224 -9.78 13.37 -1.21
N TYR A 225 -9.85 12.73 -0.05
CA TYR A 225 -10.81 11.66 0.18
C TYR A 225 -12.26 12.14 0.03
N GLY A 226 -12.59 13.31 0.61
CA GLY A 226 -13.92 13.90 0.47
C GLY A 226 -14.28 14.16 -0.99
N LYS A 227 -13.32 14.68 -1.78
CA LYS A 227 -13.52 14.89 -3.22
C LYS A 227 -13.73 13.58 -3.99
N GLY A 228 -12.96 12.54 -3.70
CA GLY A 228 -13.15 11.23 -4.32
C GLY A 228 -14.51 10.61 -4.03
N LEU A 229 -15.05 10.84 -2.82
CA LEU A 229 -16.36 10.35 -2.40
C LEU A 229 -17.56 11.15 -2.95
N GLU A 230 -17.33 12.25 -3.69
CA GLU A 230 -18.39 12.94 -4.45
C GLU A 230 -18.83 12.14 -5.69
N TYR A 231 -18.04 11.13 -6.11
CA TYR A 231 -18.33 10.28 -7.27
C TYR A 231 -19.05 8.99 -6.85
N ASP A 232 -19.83 8.43 -7.79
CA ASP A 232 -20.48 7.14 -7.60
C ASP A 232 -19.45 6.00 -7.72
N ILE A 233 -19.08 5.43 -6.59
CA ILE A 233 -18.05 4.38 -6.49
C ILE A 233 -18.67 3.12 -5.91
N ASN A 234 -18.39 1.96 -6.53
CA ASN A 234 -18.84 0.69 -6.01
C ASN A 234 -18.27 0.41 -4.60
N PRO A 235 -19.11 0.26 -3.55
CA PRO A 235 -18.67 0.04 -2.16
C PRO A 235 -17.86 -1.25 -1.94
N GLN A 236 -17.97 -2.22 -2.87
CA GLN A 236 -17.25 -3.49 -2.78
C GLN A 236 -15.78 -3.39 -3.24
N ILE A 237 -15.37 -2.28 -3.84
CA ILE A 237 -13.99 -2.07 -4.27
C ILE A 237 -13.15 -1.64 -3.07
N GLU A 238 -11.99 -2.27 -2.90
CA GLU A 238 -11.11 -2.06 -1.76
C GLU A 238 -10.74 -0.58 -1.53
N TYR A 239 -10.34 0.13 -2.58
CA TYR A 239 -9.95 1.53 -2.41
C TYR A 239 -11.12 2.44 -1.99
N ALA A 240 -12.38 2.11 -2.35
CA ALA A 240 -13.56 2.84 -1.90
C ALA A 240 -13.75 2.68 -0.38
N GLN A 241 -13.58 1.45 0.13
CA GLN A 241 -13.66 1.16 1.57
C GLN A 241 -12.55 1.90 2.33
N LEU A 242 -11.32 1.85 1.84
CA LEU A 242 -10.17 2.55 2.44
C LEU A 242 -10.37 4.08 2.43
N MET A 243 -10.93 4.63 1.35
CA MET A 243 -11.21 6.05 1.22
C MET A 243 -12.29 6.52 2.20
N VAL A 244 -13.38 5.75 2.35
CA VAL A 244 -14.44 6.00 3.33
C VAL A 244 -13.88 5.99 4.75
N ILE A 245 -13.12 4.96 5.11
CA ILE A 245 -12.51 4.85 6.44
C ILE A 245 -11.52 5.99 6.70
N GLY A 246 -10.65 6.28 5.73
CA GLY A 246 -9.66 7.37 5.82
C GLY A 246 -10.30 8.74 5.94
N TYR A 247 -11.39 9.00 5.20
CA TYR A 247 -12.14 10.25 5.30
C TYR A 247 -12.77 10.42 6.68
N GLY A 248 -13.44 9.38 7.19
CA GLY A 248 -14.04 9.41 8.52
C GLY A 248 -13.03 9.68 9.62
N HIS A 249 -11.89 8.99 9.61
CA HIS A 249 -10.80 9.24 10.56
C HIS A 249 -10.23 10.66 10.42
N SER A 250 -10.11 11.19 9.20
CA SER A 250 -9.65 12.55 8.97
C SER A 250 -10.60 13.59 9.59
N LEU A 251 -11.92 13.40 9.43
CA LEU A 251 -12.93 14.26 10.06
C LEU A 251 -12.85 14.21 11.59
N LEU A 252 -12.66 13.02 12.17
CA LEU A 252 -12.48 12.87 13.62
C LEU A 252 -11.22 13.56 14.12
N ASN A 253 -10.10 13.43 13.41
CA ASN A 253 -8.83 14.08 13.75
C ASN A 253 -8.93 15.62 13.66
N LEU A 254 -9.69 16.14 12.70
CA LEU A 254 -9.99 17.55 12.54
C LEU A 254 -11.11 18.04 13.51
N LYS A 255 -11.63 17.17 14.37
CA LYS A 255 -12.73 17.45 15.31
C LYS A 255 -14.03 17.91 14.63
N ARG A 256 -14.21 17.55 13.35
CA ARG A 256 -15.42 17.84 12.55
C ARG A 256 -16.50 16.78 12.83
N TYR A 257 -16.78 16.53 14.12
CA TYR A 257 -17.59 15.41 14.59
C TYR A 257 -19.01 15.41 14.04
N LYS A 258 -19.64 16.60 13.99
CA LYS A 258 -21.02 16.72 13.49
C LYS A 258 -21.13 16.43 12.00
N GLU A 259 -20.12 16.84 11.25
CA GLU A 259 -20.06 16.55 9.83
C GLU A 259 -19.89 15.05 9.56
N ALA A 260 -19.11 14.36 10.39
CA ALA A 260 -18.94 12.91 10.28
C ALA A 260 -20.27 12.14 10.44
N LEU A 261 -21.33 12.72 11.01
CA LEU A 261 -22.64 12.07 11.07
C LEU A 261 -23.27 11.82 9.69
N PHE A 262 -22.77 12.46 8.62
CA PHE A 262 -23.24 12.19 7.27
C PHE A 262 -23.02 10.72 6.84
N PHE A 263 -22.08 10.00 7.50
CA PHE A 263 -21.84 8.57 7.25
C PHE A 263 -23.08 7.70 7.55
N GLU A 264 -24.08 8.21 8.30
CA GLU A 264 -25.38 7.56 8.43
C GLU A 264 -26.06 7.35 7.07
N ASN A 265 -25.81 8.23 6.08
CA ASN A 265 -26.44 8.14 4.76
C ASN A 265 -25.90 7.00 3.88
N ILE A 266 -24.69 6.52 4.18
CA ILE A 266 -24.02 5.42 3.45
C ILE A 266 -23.92 4.15 4.30
N TYR A 267 -24.60 4.11 5.44
CA TYR A 267 -24.48 3.04 6.42
C TYR A 267 -24.78 1.66 5.82
N ASP A 268 -25.87 1.53 5.10
CA ASP A 268 -26.31 0.24 4.54
C ASP A 268 -25.32 -0.32 3.49
N GLU A 269 -24.58 0.58 2.81
CA GLU A 269 -23.63 0.22 1.78
C GLU A 269 -22.30 -0.31 2.34
N PHE A 270 -21.92 0.09 3.57
CA PHE A 270 -20.63 -0.23 4.18
C PHE A 270 -20.71 -1.03 5.48
N SER A 271 -21.91 -1.25 6.04
CA SER A 271 -22.12 -1.92 7.34
C SER A 271 -21.70 -3.41 7.38
N PHE A 272 -21.26 -3.98 6.25
CA PHE A 272 -20.67 -5.30 6.18
C PHE A 272 -19.22 -5.34 6.71
N SER A 273 -18.55 -4.18 6.86
CA SER A 273 -17.15 -4.04 7.25
C SER A 273 -17.01 -3.75 8.73
N ALA A 274 -16.21 -4.54 9.45
CA ALA A 274 -15.85 -4.26 10.84
C ALA A 274 -15.21 -2.89 11.02
N ASP A 275 -14.37 -2.47 10.08
CA ASP A 275 -13.66 -1.19 10.10
C ASP A 275 -14.63 -0.02 10.00
N PHE A 276 -15.67 -0.15 9.16
CA PHE A 276 -16.71 0.87 9.04
C PHE A 276 -17.60 0.94 10.29
N LEU A 277 -18.04 -0.19 10.82
CA LEU A 277 -18.84 -0.23 12.05
C LEU A 277 -18.06 0.35 13.24
N PHE A 278 -16.76 0.05 13.33
CA PHE A 278 -15.90 0.64 14.35
C PHE A 278 -15.75 2.16 14.17
N LEU A 279 -15.58 2.63 12.94
CA LEU A 279 -15.56 4.07 12.63
C LEU A 279 -16.88 4.74 13.04
N MET A 280 -18.04 4.13 12.73
CA MET A 280 -19.36 4.63 13.16
C MET A 280 -19.46 4.70 14.68
N GLY A 281 -18.94 3.70 15.39
CA GLY A 281 -18.83 3.72 16.84
C GLY A 281 -18.05 4.93 17.35
N LEU A 282 -16.89 5.24 16.74
CA LEU A 282 -16.09 6.41 17.07
C LEU A 282 -16.81 7.73 16.74
N ILE A 283 -17.50 7.79 15.59
CA ILE A 283 -18.29 8.97 15.19
C ILE A 283 -19.38 9.23 16.22
N TYR A 284 -20.17 8.22 16.58
CA TYR A 284 -21.22 8.35 17.57
C TYR A 284 -20.68 8.71 18.95
N MET A 285 -19.58 8.10 19.37
CA MET A 285 -18.94 8.39 20.66
C MET A 285 -18.52 9.87 20.75
N ASN A 286 -17.89 10.42 19.70
CA ASN A 286 -17.47 11.82 19.65
C ASN A 286 -18.64 12.81 19.50
N ASN A 287 -19.84 12.34 19.15
CA ASN A 287 -21.08 13.12 19.14
C ASN A 287 -21.95 12.88 20.38
N ALA A 288 -21.43 12.20 21.41
CA ALA A 288 -22.14 11.85 22.65
C ALA A 288 -23.41 11.00 22.44
N LEU A 289 -23.47 10.24 21.33
CA LEU A 289 -24.54 9.28 21.00
C LEU A 289 -24.14 7.90 21.52
N PHE A 290 -23.98 7.75 22.83
CA PHE A 290 -23.29 6.61 23.45
C PHE A 290 -23.99 5.28 23.22
N ASP A 291 -25.32 5.21 23.24
CA ASP A 291 -26.06 3.97 22.98
C ASP A 291 -25.80 3.47 21.55
N LYS A 292 -25.82 4.38 20.56
CA LYS A 292 -25.46 4.06 19.17
C LYS A 292 -24.01 3.60 19.06
N ALA A 293 -23.09 4.30 19.74
CA ALA A 293 -21.65 3.96 19.72
C ALA A 293 -21.41 2.54 20.24
N ILE A 294 -21.99 2.19 21.39
CA ILE A 294 -21.89 0.85 21.99
C ILE A 294 -22.41 -0.20 21.01
N GLN A 295 -23.57 0.05 20.39
CA GLN A 295 -24.16 -0.88 19.44
C GLN A 295 -23.23 -1.13 18.24
N GLU A 296 -22.62 -0.09 17.67
CA GLU A 296 -21.73 -0.24 16.52
C GLU A 296 -20.42 -0.93 16.89
N PHE A 297 -19.84 -0.66 18.05
CA PHE A 297 -18.70 -1.42 18.54
C PHE A 297 -19.04 -2.91 18.73
N LEU A 298 -20.22 -3.23 19.27
CA LEU A 298 -20.67 -4.62 19.37
C LEU A 298 -20.93 -5.26 18.01
N ASN A 299 -21.48 -4.52 17.05
CA ASN A 299 -21.66 -4.99 15.68
C ASN A 299 -20.31 -5.32 15.03
N ALA A 300 -19.31 -4.44 15.19
CA ALA A 300 -17.95 -4.67 14.68
C ALA A 300 -17.35 -5.99 15.23
N THR A 301 -17.59 -6.36 16.49
CA THR A 301 -17.08 -7.63 17.07
C THR A 301 -17.70 -8.88 16.48
N ARG A 302 -18.82 -8.78 15.77
CA ARG A 302 -19.47 -9.90 15.08
C ARG A 302 -18.91 -10.17 13.69
N CYS A 303 -18.14 -9.22 13.13
CA CYS A 303 -17.52 -9.39 11.82
C CYS A 303 -16.29 -10.28 11.91
N PRO A 304 -16.16 -11.31 11.04
CA PRO A 304 -15.08 -12.29 11.13
C PRO A 304 -13.70 -11.73 10.70
N LYS A 305 -13.68 -10.63 9.94
CA LYS A 305 -12.47 -10.02 9.39
C LYS A 305 -12.45 -8.52 9.65
N CYS A 306 -11.25 -7.98 9.84
CA CYS A 306 -10.98 -6.54 9.94
C CYS A 306 -9.60 -6.26 9.31
N SER A 307 -9.37 -5.03 8.86
CA SER A 307 -8.08 -4.62 8.30
C SER A 307 -7.04 -4.34 9.39
N VAL A 308 -7.47 -3.79 10.53
CA VAL A 308 -6.61 -3.51 11.68
C VAL A 308 -6.90 -4.47 12.80
N LYS A 309 -5.87 -5.17 13.27
CA LYS A 309 -5.96 -6.14 14.37
C LYS A 309 -6.57 -5.49 15.62
N GLY A 310 -7.63 -6.09 16.12
CA GLY A 310 -8.28 -5.66 17.36
C GLY A 310 -9.56 -4.85 17.19
N ILE A 311 -9.83 -4.30 16.01
CA ILE A 311 -11.06 -3.54 15.72
C ILE A 311 -12.31 -4.38 16.00
N ASN A 312 -12.32 -5.65 15.61
CA ASN A 312 -13.41 -6.57 15.87
C ASN A 312 -13.27 -7.37 17.19
N SER A 313 -12.52 -6.84 18.14
CA SER A 313 -12.29 -7.48 19.46
C SER A 313 -11.92 -6.45 20.52
N TYR A 314 -10.72 -6.51 21.07
CA TYR A 314 -10.31 -5.73 22.24
C TYR A 314 -10.40 -4.20 22.05
N LEU A 315 -10.19 -3.65 20.86
CA LEU A 315 -10.34 -2.20 20.63
C LEU A 315 -11.81 -1.76 20.73
N ALA A 316 -12.76 -2.54 20.20
CA ALA A 316 -14.18 -2.26 20.35
C ALA A 316 -14.60 -2.34 21.82
N TYR A 317 -14.25 -3.41 22.52
CA TYR A 317 -14.58 -3.56 23.94
C TYR A 317 -13.95 -2.46 24.81
N TYR A 318 -12.72 -2.05 24.51
CA TYR A 318 -12.06 -0.96 25.22
C TYR A 318 -12.86 0.36 25.08
N ASN A 319 -13.30 0.72 23.88
CA ASN A 319 -14.09 1.93 23.66
C ASN A 319 -15.45 1.87 24.40
N ILE A 320 -16.09 0.70 24.44
CA ILE A 320 -17.30 0.51 25.25
C ILE A 320 -16.99 0.73 26.73
N GLY A 321 -15.89 0.17 27.23
CA GLY A 321 -15.44 0.39 28.60
C GLY A 321 -15.21 1.87 28.92
N VAL A 322 -14.57 2.62 27.99
CA VAL A 322 -14.37 4.08 28.12
C VAL A 322 -15.71 4.82 28.21
N ILE A 323 -16.70 4.46 27.38
CA ILE A 323 -18.02 5.08 27.44
C ILE A 323 -18.67 4.87 28.81
N TYR A 324 -18.68 3.64 29.34
CA TYR A 324 -19.25 3.35 30.66
C TYR A 324 -18.47 4.02 31.80
N GLU A 325 -17.14 4.09 31.72
CA GLU A 325 -16.32 4.81 32.71
C GLU A 325 -16.70 6.31 32.72
N CYS A 326 -16.80 6.94 31.55
CA CYS A 326 -17.22 8.34 31.43
C CYS A 326 -18.68 8.59 31.88
N ALA A 327 -19.54 7.60 31.74
CA ALA A 327 -20.93 7.63 32.19
C ALA A 327 -21.08 7.41 33.72
N GLY A 328 -19.99 7.20 34.47
CA GLY A 328 -20.02 6.92 35.89
C GLY A 328 -20.54 5.52 36.24
N MET A 329 -20.40 4.56 35.33
CA MET A 329 -20.83 3.17 35.49
C MET A 329 -19.59 2.25 35.60
N PRO A 330 -18.85 2.27 36.73
CA PRO A 330 -17.55 1.62 36.85
C PRO A 330 -17.63 0.09 36.78
N ASN A 331 -18.72 -0.52 37.21
CA ASN A 331 -18.85 -1.98 37.17
C ASN A 331 -18.96 -2.48 35.71
N GLU A 332 -19.75 -1.80 34.91
CA GLU A 332 -19.92 -2.07 33.48
C GLU A 332 -18.59 -1.83 32.74
N ALA A 333 -17.93 -0.72 33.01
CA ALA A 333 -16.61 -0.43 32.44
C ALA A 333 -15.59 -1.53 32.75
N LEU A 334 -15.51 -1.98 34.01
CA LEU A 334 -14.62 -3.08 34.43
C LEU A 334 -14.89 -4.38 33.68
N ASN A 335 -16.17 -4.70 33.43
CA ASN A 335 -16.52 -5.91 32.67
C ASN A 335 -15.93 -5.87 31.26
N TYR A 336 -16.07 -4.74 30.55
CA TYR A 336 -15.54 -4.59 29.21
C TYR A 336 -14.01 -4.50 29.17
N TYR A 337 -13.37 -3.80 30.10
CA TYR A 337 -11.92 -3.75 30.18
C TYR A 337 -11.29 -5.13 30.43
N LYS A 338 -11.91 -5.98 31.26
CA LYS A 338 -11.42 -7.36 31.49
C LYS A 338 -11.47 -8.23 30.24
N ILE A 339 -12.43 -8.03 29.33
CA ILE A 339 -12.52 -8.76 28.07
C ILE A 339 -11.35 -8.42 27.12
N CYS A 340 -10.73 -7.24 27.30
CA CYS A 340 -9.61 -6.79 26.44
C CYS A 340 -8.29 -7.55 26.69
N GLY A 341 -8.22 -8.43 27.69
CA GLY A 341 -7.02 -9.21 28.02
C GLY A 341 -5.84 -8.31 28.40
N ASP A 342 -4.70 -8.53 27.78
CA ASP A 342 -3.43 -7.82 28.07
C ASP A 342 -3.31 -6.44 27.38
N TYR A 343 -4.41 -5.89 26.88
CA TYR A 343 -4.38 -4.57 26.22
C TYR A 343 -4.10 -3.48 27.27
N GLU A 344 -2.91 -2.88 27.21
CA GLU A 344 -2.39 -1.94 28.22
C GLU A 344 -3.34 -0.77 28.57
N PRO A 345 -4.02 -0.10 27.60
CA PRO A 345 -4.98 0.93 27.94
C PRO A 345 -6.17 0.44 28.78
N ALA A 346 -6.61 -0.82 28.58
CA ALA A 346 -7.70 -1.40 29.36
C ALA A 346 -7.21 -1.78 30.79
N LEU A 347 -6.00 -2.31 30.91
CA LEU A 347 -5.37 -2.56 32.23
C LEU A 347 -5.23 -1.27 33.04
N SER A 348 -4.82 -0.20 32.39
CA SER A 348 -4.78 1.15 32.99
C SER A 348 -6.16 1.64 33.42
N GLY A 349 -7.22 1.36 32.64
CA GLY A 349 -8.61 1.63 32.98
C GLY A 349 -9.06 0.88 34.24
N ILE A 350 -8.75 -0.40 34.34
CA ILE A 350 -9.04 -1.23 35.53
C ILE A 350 -8.37 -0.63 36.78
N GLN A 351 -7.10 -0.22 36.68
CA GLN A 351 -6.37 0.37 37.79
C GLN A 351 -6.95 1.73 38.26
N ARG A 352 -7.47 2.54 37.31
CA ARG A 352 -8.14 3.83 37.64
C ARG A 352 -9.43 3.63 38.44
N ILE A 353 -10.22 2.63 38.02
CA ILE A 353 -11.52 2.35 38.66
C ILE A 353 -11.34 1.67 40.02
N ALA A 354 -10.25 0.92 40.23
CA ALA A 354 -9.97 0.22 41.49
C ALA A 354 -9.45 1.14 42.61
N LYS A 355 -9.10 2.39 42.32
CA LYS A 355 -8.70 3.43 43.28
C LYS A 355 -9.89 4.21 43.80
#